data_4a26e8c812d286e3e7f8c689944e340b
#
_entry.id   4a26e8c812d286e3e7f8c689944e340b
#
_cell.length_a   1.000
_cell.length_b   1.000
_cell.length_c   1.000
_cell.angle_alpha   90.00
_cell.angle_beta   90.00
_cell.angle_gamma   90.00
#
_symmetry.space_group_name_H-M   'P 1'
#
loop_
_entity.id
_entity.type
_entity.pdbx_description
1 polymer ?
#
loop_
_entity_poly.entity_id
_entity_poly.type
_entity_poly.pdbx_seq_one_letter_code
_entity_poly.pdbx_strand_id
1 'polypeptide(L)'
;YDIQWGNHDIAWMGAFAGNWAMIATVLRVSIRYANIETLEEGYGINLLPLANFAMETYGNDPCTVFQTKDFENNPRLTRSAQLMAKMHKAISIIQFKLEGQTILRHPEYQMNDRLFLDKIDYQTGTIRIGSQTYPIKDTFLPTIAPDDPYTLSQEEYELMEQLERSFRKSEKIQKHLRMLYQHGSLFLVRNGFLLYHAAIPLNEDGSL
;
A
#
# COMPACT_ATOMS: atom_id res chain seq x y z
N TYR A 1 5.35 -28.53 -10.15
CA TYR A 1 6.00 -27.37 -9.50
C TYR A 1 5.26 -27.10 -8.20
N ASP A 2 5.99 -26.84 -7.12
CA ASP A 2 5.48 -26.38 -5.82
C ASP A 2 5.79 -24.89 -5.68
N ILE A 3 4.81 -24.09 -5.24
CA ILE A 3 4.93 -22.65 -5.09
C ILE A 3 4.66 -22.29 -3.63
N GLN A 4 5.58 -21.58 -2.98
CA GLN A 4 5.32 -20.93 -1.70
C GLN A 4 4.92 -19.48 -1.94
N TRP A 5 3.80 -19.08 -1.33
CA TRP A 5 3.36 -17.68 -1.40
C TRP A 5 4.26 -16.80 -0.54
N GLY A 6 4.74 -15.72 -1.16
CA GLY A 6 5.37 -14.63 -0.44
C GLY A 6 4.36 -13.55 -0.02
N ASN A 7 4.83 -12.59 0.76
CA ASN A 7 4.02 -11.45 1.20
C ASN A 7 3.47 -10.61 0.03
N HIS A 8 4.21 -10.51 -1.07
CA HIS A 8 3.71 -9.83 -2.27
C HIS A 8 2.59 -10.61 -2.95
N ASP A 9 2.67 -11.93 -3.01
CA ASP A 9 1.60 -12.76 -3.58
C ASP A 9 0.31 -12.60 -2.77
N ILE A 10 0.41 -12.59 -1.44
CA ILE A 10 -0.73 -12.37 -0.54
C ILE A 10 -1.34 -10.97 -0.77
N ALA A 11 -0.50 -9.92 -0.95
CA ALA A 11 -1.00 -8.59 -1.24
C ALA A 11 -1.78 -8.54 -2.58
N TRP A 12 -1.29 -9.21 -3.64
CA TRP A 12 -2.00 -9.32 -4.90
C TRP A 12 -3.30 -10.12 -4.80
N MET A 13 -3.31 -11.22 -4.03
CA MET A 13 -4.51 -12.01 -3.75
C MET A 13 -5.58 -11.16 -3.05
N GLY A 14 -5.19 -10.41 -2.01
CA GLY A 14 -6.08 -9.51 -1.30
C GLY A 14 -6.60 -8.37 -2.17
N ALA A 15 -5.74 -7.77 -3.01
CA ALA A 15 -6.11 -6.73 -3.94
C ALA A 15 -7.17 -7.21 -4.96
N PHE A 16 -6.99 -8.40 -5.52
CA PHE A 16 -7.96 -9.00 -6.43
C PHE A 16 -9.27 -9.36 -5.73
N ALA A 17 -9.21 -9.79 -4.46
CA ALA A 17 -10.40 -10.04 -3.65
C ALA A 17 -11.18 -8.75 -3.30
N GLY A 18 -10.64 -7.57 -3.62
CA GLY A 18 -11.26 -6.28 -3.36
C GLY A 18 -10.93 -5.69 -1.99
N ASN A 19 -9.87 -6.16 -1.34
CA ASN A 19 -9.39 -5.53 -0.12
C ASN A 19 -8.65 -4.23 -0.46
N TRP A 20 -9.22 -3.10 -0.07
CA TRP A 20 -8.69 -1.77 -0.41
C TRP A 20 -7.30 -1.51 0.18
N ALA A 21 -7.02 -1.96 1.39
CA ALA A 21 -5.69 -1.80 1.98
C ALA A 21 -4.63 -2.56 1.15
N MET A 22 -4.97 -3.76 0.64
CA MET A 22 -4.08 -4.52 -0.23
C MET A 22 -3.95 -3.90 -1.62
N ILE A 23 -5.03 -3.34 -2.19
CA ILE A 23 -4.96 -2.56 -3.43
C ILE A 23 -3.99 -1.39 -3.26
N ALA A 24 -4.15 -0.61 -2.19
CA ALA A 24 -3.27 0.51 -1.88
C ALA A 24 -1.81 0.06 -1.69
N THR A 25 -1.58 -1.08 -1.03
CA THR A 25 -0.24 -1.67 -0.85
C THR A 25 0.41 -2.03 -2.18
N VAL A 26 -0.32 -2.75 -3.06
CA VAL A 26 0.20 -3.14 -4.39
C VAL A 26 0.55 -1.91 -5.21
N LEU A 27 -0.35 -0.91 -5.25
CA LEU A 27 -0.13 0.33 -5.99
C LEU A 27 1.07 1.11 -5.44
N ARG A 28 1.13 1.32 -4.12
CA ARG A 28 2.23 2.04 -3.48
C ARG A 28 3.58 1.39 -3.77
N VAL A 29 3.68 0.08 -3.63
CA VAL A 29 4.93 -0.65 -3.91
C VAL A 29 5.32 -0.51 -5.38
N SER A 30 4.36 -0.73 -6.30
CA SER A 30 4.64 -0.63 -7.74
C SER A 30 5.08 0.78 -8.14
N ILE A 31 4.43 1.83 -7.63
CA ILE A 31 4.81 3.22 -7.92
C ILE A 31 6.19 3.54 -7.33
N ARG A 32 6.46 3.15 -6.07
CA ARG A 32 7.75 3.41 -5.43
C ARG A 32 8.93 2.84 -6.22
N TYR A 33 8.75 1.67 -6.82
CA TYR A 33 9.78 1.01 -7.64
C TYR A 33 9.67 1.31 -9.14
N ALA A 34 8.85 2.30 -9.52
CA ALA A 34 8.60 2.72 -10.89
C ALA A 34 8.15 1.57 -11.83
N ASN A 35 7.42 0.59 -11.27
CA ASN A 35 6.95 -0.59 -12.00
C ASN A 35 5.47 -0.43 -12.43
N ILE A 36 5.11 0.74 -12.99
CA ILE A 36 3.73 1.06 -13.42
C ILE A 36 3.34 0.27 -14.66
N GLU A 37 4.29 0.04 -15.57
CA GLU A 37 4.05 -0.73 -16.81
C GLU A 37 3.46 -2.11 -16.51
N THR A 38 3.91 -2.76 -15.44
CA THR A 38 3.32 -4.04 -15.01
C THR A 38 1.85 -3.90 -14.64
N LEU A 39 1.44 -2.80 -14.03
CA LEU A 39 0.05 -2.55 -13.68
C LEU A 39 -0.78 -2.24 -14.93
N GLU A 40 -0.35 -1.27 -15.75
CA GLU A 40 -1.13 -0.76 -16.87
C GLU A 40 -1.07 -1.71 -18.08
N GLU A 41 0.11 -1.96 -18.64
CA GLU A 41 0.28 -2.81 -19.81
C GLU A 41 0.22 -4.30 -19.44
N GLY A 42 0.80 -4.64 -18.29
CA GLY A 42 0.83 -5.99 -17.80
C GLY A 42 -0.55 -6.53 -17.45
N TYR A 43 -1.32 -5.82 -16.65
CA TYR A 43 -2.59 -6.27 -16.06
C TYR A 43 -3.82 -5.44 -16.48
N GLY A 44 -3.65 -4.35 -17.21
CA GLY A 44 -4.75 -3.48 -17.66
C GLY A 44 -5.37 -2.68 -16.51
N ILE A 45 -4.62 -2.39 -15.46
CA ILE A 45 -5.09 -1.56 -14.34
C ILE A 45 -5.06 -0.10 -14.77
N ASN A 46 -6.21 0.56 -14.75
CA ASN A 46 -6.30 1.98 -15.10
C ASN A 46 -5.85 2.85 -13.92
N LEU A 47 -4.71 3.50 -14.05
CA LEU A 47 -4.16 4.42 -13.05
C LEU A 47 -4.54 5.89 -13.26
N LEU A 48 -5.25 6.23 -14.35
CA LEU A 48 -5.67 7.61 -14.62
C LEU A 48 -6.48 8.25 -13.47
N PRO A 49 -7.42 7.55 -12.80
CA PRO A 49 -8.11 8.11 -11.65
C PRO A 49 -7.16 8.52 -10.51
N LEU A 50 -6.16 7.70 -10.22
CA LEU A 50 -5.14 8.01 -9.20
C LEU A 50 -4.26 9.19 -9.63
N ALA A 51 -3.89 9.28 -10.91
CA ALA A 51 -3.11 10.39 -11.44
C ALA A 51 -3.88 11.72 -11.33
N ASN A 52 -5.17 11.73 -11.70
CA ASN A 52 -6.03 12.91 -11.58
C ASN A 52 -6.20 13.34 -10.12
N PHE A 53 -6.58 12.43 -9.23
CA PHE A 53 -6.69 12.72 -7.80
C PHE A 53 -5.39 13.29 -7.22
N ALA A 54 -4.25 12.69 -7.56
CA ALA A 54 -2.94 13.14 -7.10
C ALA A 54 -2.59 14.55 -7.60
N MET A 55 -2.95 14.88 -8.84
CA MET A 55 -2.73 16.22 -9.38
C MET A 55 -3.67 17.27 -8.80
N GLU A 56 -4.92 16.93 -8.55
CA GLU A 56 -5.90 17.83 -7.93
C GLU A 56 -5.54 18.11 -6.47
N THR A 57 -5.15 17.08 -5.72
CA THR A 57 -4.87 17.18 -4.28
C THR A 57 -3.47 17.73 -3.98
N TYR A 58 -2.45 17.26 -4.72
CA TYR A 58 -1.04 17.53 -4.45
C TYR A 58 -0.35 18.30 -5.58
N GLY A 59 -1.11 18.95 -6.48
CA GLY A 59 -0.58 19.64 -7.66
C GLY A 59 0.56 20.63 -7.40
N ASN A 60 0.47 21.38 -6.31
CA ASN A 60 1.45 22.38 -5.89
C ASN A 60 2.49 21.86 -4.89
N ASP A 61 2.37 20.59 -4.46
CA ASP A 61 3.30 19.97 -3.53
C ASP A 61 4.46 19.30 -4.29
N PRO A 62 5.71 19.56 -3.94
CA PRO A 62 6.86 18.90 -4.56
C PRO A 62 6.96 17.41 -4.23
N CYS A 63 6.29 16.92 -3.22
CA CYS A 63 6.25 15.52 -2.76
C CYS A 63 7.66 14.88 -2.67
N THR A 64 8.65 15.61 -2.17
CA THR A 64 10.07 15.20 -2.21
C THR A 64 10.34 13.92 -1.44
N VAL A 65 9.60 13.65 -0.36
CA VAL A 65 9.74 12.44 0.46
C VAL A 65 9.21 11.19 -0.25
N PHE A 66 8.36 11.38 -1.27
CA PHE A 66 7.68 10.32 -2.01
C PHE A 66 8.27 10.05 -3.39
N GLN A 67 9.47 10.59 -3.68
CA GLN A 67 10.16 10.30 -4.93
C GLN A 67 10.38 8.80 -5.12
N THR A 68 10.31 8.35 -6.37
CA THR A 68 10.54 6.96 -6.73
C THR A 68 12.03 6.64 -6.73
N LYS A 69 12.38 5.36 -6.57
CA LYS A 69 13.79 4.94 -6.57
C LYS A 69 14.50 5.21 -7.90
N ASP A 70 13.79 5.21 -9.02
CA ASP A 70 14.39 5.49 -10.34
C ASP A 70 14.78 6.96 -10.50
N PHE A 71 14.09 7.88 -9.85
CA PHE A 71 14.44 9.30 -9.88
C PHE A 71 15.81 9.57 -9.25
N GLU A 72 16.17 8.83 -8.21
CA GLU A 72 17.48 8.92 -7.57
C GLU A 72 18.61 8.57 -8.58
N ASN A 73 18.31 7.72 -9.57
CA ASN A 73 19.26 7.24 -10.56
C ASN A 73 19.19 7.98 -11.91
N ASN A 74 18.08 8.67 -12.23
CA ASN A 74 17.90 9.36 -13.51
C ASN A 74 17.11 10.68 -13.41
N PRO A 75 17.77 11.81 -13.04
CA PRO A 75 17.13 13.12 -12.85
C PRO A 75 16.47 13.72 -14.11
N ARG A 76 16.61 13.10 -15.30
CA ARG A 76 16.07 13.62 -16.56
C ARG A 76 14.58 13.34 -16.76
N LEU A 77 13.95 12.50 -15.93
CA LEU A 77 12.53 12.12 -16.02
C LEU A 77 11.61 13.11 -15.24
N THR A 78 11.81 14.41 -15.39
CA THR A 78 11.29 15.42 -14.46
C THR A 78 9.75 15.48 -14.33
N ARG A 79 8.97 15.42 -15.43
CA ARG A 79 7.50 15.54 -15.34
C ARG A 79 6.83 14.24 -14.91
N SER A 80 7.24 13.12 -15.47
CA SER A 80 6.73 11.79 -15.08
C SER A 80 7.07 11.47 -13.64
N ALA A 81 8.30 11.75 -13.19
CA ALA A 81 8.73 11.53 -11.82
C ALA A 81 7.96 12.38 -10.79
N GLN A 82 7.63 13.63 -11.14
CA GLN A 82 6.81 14.48 -10.26
C GLN A 82 5.39 13.94 -10.11
N LEU A 83 4.76 13.49 -11.20
CA LEU A 83 3.44 12.87 -11.14
C LEU A 83 3.49 11.58 -10.31
N MET A 84 4.50 10.75 -10.52
CA MET A 84 4.68 9.52 -9.75
C MET A 84 4.88 9.78 -8.26
N ALA A 85 5.63 10.82 -7.87
CA ALA A 85 5.78 11.20 -6.47
C ALA A 85 4.44 11.63 -5.85
N LYS A 86 3.59 12.37 -6.59
CA LYS A 86 2.25 12.75 -6.14
C LYS A 86 1.32 11.54 -6.01
N MET A 87 1.32 10.65 -6.99
CA MET A 87 0.56 9.39 -6.94
C MET A 87 1.03 8.51 -5.77
N HIS A 88 2.35 8.43 -5.54
CA HIS A 88 2.92 7.69 -4.43
C HIS A 88 2.48 8.27 -3.08
N LYS A 89 2.50 9.61 -2.92
CA LYS A 89 1.99 10.27 -1.72
C LYS A 89 0.50 9.98 -1.52
N ALA A 90 -0.32 10.21 -2.55
CA ALA A 90 -1.76 9.99 -2.51
C ALA A 90 -2.11 8.58 -2.01
N ILE A 91 -1.58 7.56 -2.69
CA ILE A 91 -1.88 6.17 -2.33
C ILE A 91 -1.27 5.75 -0.98
N SER A 92 -0.16 6.36 -0.55
CA SER A 92 0.43 6.10 0.77
C SER A 92 -0.46 6.62 1.89
N ILE A 93 -1.02 7.83 1.76
CA ILE A 93 -1.95 8.39 2.74
C ILE A 93 -3.22 7.53 2.83
N ILE A 94 -3.79 7.16 1.69
CA ILE A 94 -4.95 6.25 1.64
C ILE A 94 -4.62 4.91 2.30
N GLN A 95 -3.43 4.33 2.03
CA GLN A 95 -3.00 3.10 2.67
C GLN A 95 -2.94 3.22 4.19
N PHE A 96 -2.35 4.28 4.74
CA PHE A 96 -2.29 4.50 6.19
C PHE A 96 -3.69 4.57 6.81
N LYS A 97 -4.63 5.23 6.15
CA LYS A 97 -6.02 5.29 6.61
C LYS A 97 -6.67 3.91 6.64
N LEU A 98 -6.56 3.16 5.56
CA LEU A 98 -7.17 1.83 5.41
C LEU A 98 -6.56 0.78 6.35
N GLU A 99 -5.23 0.82 6.52
CA GLU A 99 -4.53 -0.03 7.49
C GLU A 99 -4.97 0.31 8.92
N GLY A 100 -5.04 1.61 9.25
CA GLY A 100 -5.53 2.05 10.56
C GLY A 100 -6.95 1.60 10.83
N GLN A 101 -7.87 1.75 9.87
CA GLN A 101 -9.22 1.22 9.97
C GLN A 101 -9.25 -0.30 10.21
N THR A 102 -8.36 -1.03 9.57
CA THR A 102 -8.25 -2.49 9.75
C THR A 102 -7.79 -2.83 11.16
N ILE A 103 -6.74 -2.16 11.65
CA ILE A 103 -6.21 -2.37 13.00
C ILE A 103 -7.27 -2.03 14.07
N LEU A 104 -7.98 -0.91 13.89
CA LEU A 104 -9.04 -0.48 14.83
C LEU A 104 -10.23 -1.45 14.88
N ARG A 105 -10.55 -2.12 13.75
CA ARG A 105 -11.60 -3.14 13.70
C ARG A 105 -11.17 -4.49 14.26
N HIS A 106 -9.87 -4.73 14.35
CA HIS A 106 -9.26 -6.01 14.74
C HIS A 106 -8.25 -5.82 15.88
N PRO A 107 -8.70 -5.40 17.09
CA PRO A 107 -7.80 -5.18 18.22
C PRO A 107 -7.06 -6.46 18.63
N GLU A 108 -7.59 -7.63 18.30
CA GLU A 108 -6.94 -8.93 18.52
C GLU A 108 -5.61 -9.10 17.76
N TYR A 109 -5.35 -8.30 16.74
CA TYR A 109 -4.06 -8.30 16.01
C TYR A 109 -2.93 -7.64 16.81
N GLN A 110 -3.24 -6.90 17.89
CA GLN A 110 -2.27 -6.21 18.74
C GLN A 110 -1.29 -5.31 17.99
N MET A 111 -1.76 -4.65 16.91
CA MET A 111 -0.95 -3.82 16.00
C MET A 111 -1.10 -2.32 16.23
N ASN A 112 -1.53 -1.88 17.42
CA ASN A 112 -1.75 -0.47 17.74
C ASN A 112 -0.47 0.40 17.65
N ASP A 113 0.70 -0.23 17.72
CA ASP A 113 1.99 0.42 17.50
C ASP A 113 2.13 0.99 16.08
N ARG A 114 1.39 0.44 15.11
CA ARG A 114 1.33 0.87 13.70
C ARG A 114 0.26 1.93 13.41
N LEU A 115 -0.50 2.36 14.37
CA LEU A 115 -1.36 3.53 14.26
C LEU A 115 -0.49 4.78 14.37
N PHE A 116 -0.36 5.55 13.31
CA PHE A 116 0.51 6.72 13.24
C PHE A 116 -0.25 8.03 13.08
N LEU A 117 -1.36 8.04 12.35
CA LEU A 117 -2.06 9.28 11.99
C LEU A 117 -2.66 9.99 13.20
N ASP A 118 -3.12 9.26 14.20
CA ASP A 118 -3.64 9.76 15.48
C ASP A 118 -2.54 10.26 16.45
N LYS A 119 -1.26 9.98 16.13
CA LYS A 119 -0.10 10.42 16.94
C LYS A 119 0.56 11.68 16.39
N ILE A 120 0.03 12.22 15.30
CA ILE A 120 0.53 13.42 14.65
C ILE A 120 -0.07 14.66 15.34
N ASP A 121 0.80 15.57 15.75
CA ASP A 121 0.41 16.96 16.02
C ASP A 121 0.48 17.74 14.69
N TYR A 122 -0.69 17.97 14.11
CA TYR A 122 -0.83 18.65 12.83
C TYR A 122 -0.54 20.14 12.89
N GLN A 123 -0.50 20.74 14.10
CA GLN A 123 -0.16 22.16 14.27
C GLN A 123 1.34 22.36 14.29
N THR A 124 2.06 21.49 14.99
CA THR A 124 3.53 21.58 15.12
C THR A 124 4.27 20.78 14.06
N GLY A 125 3.59 19.94 13.29
CA GLY A 125 4.21 19.06 12.29
C GLY A 125 5.12 18.00 12.90
N THR A 126 4.71 17.45 14.06
CA THR A 126 5.50 16.44 14.77
C THR A 126 4.69 15.16 14.99
N ILE A 127 5.38 14.05 15.19
CA ILE A 127 4.78 12.77 15.54
C ILE A 127 5.41 12.20 16.81
N ARG A 128 4.58 11.66 17.71
CA ARG A 128 5.04 10.99 18.93
C ARG A 128 5.12 9.48 18.71
N ILE A 129 6.31 8.92 18.89
CA ILE A 129 6.57 7.48 18.81
C ILE A 129 7.17 7.03 20.16
N GLY A 130 6.41 6.26 20.92
CA GLY A 130 6.76 5.92 22.30
C GLY A 130 6.87 7.19 23.17
N SER A 131 8.02 7.40 23.79
CA SER A 131 8.32 8.57 24.61
C SER A 131 8.98 9.73 23.84
N GLN A 132 9.27 9.56 22.56
CA GLN A 132 10.02 10.54 21.78
C GLN A 132 9.12 11.22 20.74
N THR A 133 9.43 12.49 20.44
CA THR A 133 8.75 13.29 19.42
C THR A 133 9.73 13.59 18.29
N TYR A 134 9.28 13.39 17.07
CA TYR A 134 10.06 13.56 15.85
C TYR A 134 9.38 14.55 14.91
N PRO A 135 10.14 15.41 14.21
CA PRO A 135 9.59 16.26 13.18
C PRO A 135 9.17 15.42 11.95
N ILE A 136 8.02 15.75 11.37
CA ILE A 136 7.56 15.16 10.12
C ILE A 136 8.18 15.95 8.96
N LYS A 137 8.76 15.25 7.99
CA LYS A 137 9.41 15.88 6.82
C LYS A 137 8.43 16.45 5.81
N ASP A 138 7.21 15.93 5.77
CA ASP A 138 6.15 16.37 4.88
C ASP A 138 4.86 16.56 5.69
N THR A 139 4.48 17.81 5.88
CA THR A 139 3.33 18.23 6.71
C THR A 139 2.11 18.62 5.87
N PHE A 140 2.21 18.63 4.55
CA PHE A 140 1.07 18.93 3.68
C PHE A 140 0.19 17.70 3.49
N LEU A 141 -0.79 17.51 4.37
CA LEU A 141 -1.68 16.35 4.45
C LEU A 141 -3.15 16.77 4.33
N PRO A 142 -3.59 17.34 3.19
CA PRO A 142 -4.88 18.03 3.06
C PRO A 142 -6.09 17.11 3.18
N THR A 143 -5.95 15.81 2.97
CA THR A 143 -7.06 14.85 3.05
C THR A 143 -7.23 14.23 4.43
N ILE A 144 -6.36 14.56 5.40
CA ILE A 144 -6.46 14.04 6.76
C ILE A 144 -7.23 15.03 7.64
N ALA A 145 -8.33 14.58 8.22
CA ALA A 145 -9.03 15.29 9.28
C ALA A 145 -8.41 14.94 10.63
N PRO A 146 -7.83 15.91 11.39
CA PRO A 146 -7.14 15.62 12.65
C PRO A 146 -8.02 14.91 13.69
N ASP A 147 -9.32 15.21 13.73
CA ASP A 147 -10.26 14.62 14.68
C ASP A 147 -10.71 13.20 14.30
N ASP A 148 -10.54 12.81 13.02
CA ASP A 148 -10.83 11.47 12.51
C ASP A 148 -9.86 11.11 11.39
N PRO A 149 -8.59 10.85 11.73
CA PRO A 149 -7.49 10.78 10.76
C PRO A 149 -7.51 9.55 9.87
N TYR A 150 -8.31 8.54 10.22
CA TYR A 150 -8.39 7.28 9.46
C TYR A 150 -9.57 7.21 8.50
N THR A 151 -10.51 8.15 8.55
CA THR A 151 -11.63 8.18 7.61
C THR A 151 -11.16 8.71 6.24
N LEU A 152 -11.57 8.00 5.18
CA LEU A 152 -11.34 8.45 3.80
C LEU A 152 -12.19 9.69 3.50
N SER A 153 -11.63 10.63 2.75
CA SER A 153 -12.45 11.66 2.12
C SER A 153 -13.40 11.04 1.08
N GLN A 154 -14.40 11.80 0.63
CA GLN A 154 -15.32 11.32 -0.41
C GLN A 154 -14.58 11.00 -1.71
N GLU A 155 -13.63 11.84 -2.09
CA GLU A 155 -12.81 11.68 -3.29
C GLU A 155 -11.88 10.45 -3.18
N GLU A 156 -11.29 10.22 -2.00
CA GLU A 156 -10.48 9.02 -1.73
C GLU A 156 -11.34 7.74 -1.81
N TYR A 157 -12.55 7.79 -1.29
CA TYR A 157 -13.49 6.67 -1.36
C TYR A 157 -13.85 6.34 -2.82
N GLU A 158 -14.25 7.35 -3.61
CA GLU A 158 -14.60 7.19 -5.02
C GLU A 158 -13.41 6.68 -5.86
N LEU A 159 -12.20 7.18 -5.57
CA LEU A 159 -10.97 6.67 -6.16
C LEU A 159 -10.78 5.18 -5.88
N MET A 160 -10.92 4.77 -4.62
CA MET A 160 -10.73 3.37 -4.24
C MET A 160 -11.76 2.44 -4.88
N GLU A 161 -13.02 2.87 -5.04
CA GLU A 161 -14.01 2.11 -5.80
C GLU A 161 -13.62 1.93 -7.28
N GLN A 162 -13.05 2.96 -7.91
CA GLN A 162 -12.61 2.88 -9.30
C GLN A 162 -11.42 1.93 -9.45
N LEU A 163 -10.47 2.00 -8.53
CA LEU A 163 -9.30 1.11 -8.50
C LEU A 163 -9.72 -0.33 -8.26
N GLU A 164 -10.60 -0.60 -7.28
CA GLU A 164 -11.13 -1.94 -7.02
C GLU A 164 -11.78 -2.54 -8.27
N ARG A 165 -12.64 -1.77 -8.95
CA ARG A 165 -13.26 -2.21 -10.20
C ARG A 165 -12.23 -2.57 -11.25
N SER A 166 -11.12 -1.83 -11.35
CA SER A 166 -10.04 -2.11 -12.28
C SER A 166 -9.33 -3.44 -11.96
N PHE A 167 -8.99 -3.68 -10.69
CA PHE A 167 -8.39 -4.93 -10.25
C PHE A 167 -9.29 -6.13 -10.50
N ARG A 168 -10.58 -6.04 -10.14
CA ARG A 168 -11.57 -7.14 -10.31
C ARG A 168 -11.85 -7.48 -11.77
N LYS A 169 -11.73 -6.51 -12.69
CA LYS A 169 -11.96 -6.71 -14.13
C LYS A 169 -10.76 -7.30 -14.86
N SER A 170 -9.59 -7.36 -14.26
CA SER A 170 -8.39 -7.86 -14.90
C SER A 170 -8.42 -9.38 -15.04
N GLU A 171 -8.75 -9.87 -16.24
CA GLU A 171 -8.75 -11.31 -16.55
C GLU A 171 -7.37 -11.95 -16.35
N LYS A 172 -6.31 -11.19 -16.63
CA LYS A 172 -4.93 -11.67 -16.49
C LYS A 172 -4.56 -11.87 -15.03
N ILE A 173 -4.94 -10.95 -14.12
CA ILE A 173 -4.78 -11.15 -12.68
C ILE A 173 -5.56 -12.39 -12.24
N GLN A 174 -6.82 -12.50 -12.65
CA GLN A 174 -7.66 -13.66 -12.32
C GLN A 174 -7.01 -14.99 -12.72
N LYS A 175 -6.46 -15.04 -13.94
CA LYS A 175 -5.79 -16.25 -14.45
C LYS A 175 -4.54 -16.60 -13.62
N HIS A 176 -3.70 -15.61 -13.32
CA HIS A 176 -2.47 -15.80 -12.55
C HIS A 176 -2.80 -16.22 -11.11
N LEU A 177 -3.76 -15.57 -10.46
CA LEU A 177 -4.14 -15.93 -9.09
C LEU A 177 -4.78 -17.31 -8.99
N ARG A 178 -5.59 -17.72 -9.97
CA ARG A 178 -6.07 -19.13 -10.00
C ARG A 178 -4.92 -20.13 -9.98
N MET A 179 -3.87 -19.87 -10.77
CA MET A 179 -2.67 -20.72 -10.80
C MET A 179 -1.97 -20.73 -9.45
N LEU A 180 -1.80 -19.57 -8.80
CA LEU A 180 -1.22 -19.49 -7.46
C LEU A 180 -2.05 -20.24 -6.41
N TYR A 181 -3.39 -20.10 -6.44
CA TYR A 181 -4.28 -20.83 -5.52
C TYR A 181 -4.26 -22.34 -5.75
N GLN A 182 -4.18 -22.79 -7.00
CA GLN A 182 -4.21 -24.22 -7.33
C GLN A 182 -2.89 -24.92 -7.02
N HIS A 183 -1.76 -24.23 -7.13
CA HIS A 183 -0.43 -24.81 -7.07
C HIS A 183 0.44 -24.27 -5.95
N GLY A 184 -0.05 -23.31 -5.16
CA GLY A 184 0.71 -22.65 -4.11
C GLY A 184 0.14 -22.89 -2.72
N SER A 185 0.97 -22.64 -1.72
CA SER A 185 0.61 -22.68 -0.30
C SER A 185 1.50 -21.74 0.53
N LEU A 186 1.10 -21.46 1.77
CA LEU A 186 1.92 -20.67 2.70
C LEU A 186 3.22 -21.39 3.07
N PHE A 187 3.17 -22.71 3.17
CA PHE A 187 4.33 -23.55 3.46
C PHE A 187 4.19 -24.92 2.79
N LEU A 188 5.29 -25.61 2.65
CA LEU A 188 5.36 -26.98 2.15
C LEU A 188 6.28 -27.82 3.04
N VAL A 189 5.90 -29.08 3.23
CA VAL A 189 6.79 -30.06 3.88
C VAL A 189 7.24 -31.07 2.80
N ARG A 190 8.54 -31.18 2.58
CA ARG A 190 9.14 -32.11 1.63
C ARG A 190 10.35 -32.78 2.24
N ASN A 191 10.38 -34.09 2.26
CA ASN A 191 11.50 -34.90 2.80
C ASN A 191 11.90 -34.51 4.23
N GLY A 192 10.94 -34.14 5.07
CA GLY A 192 11.18 -33.65 6.43
C GLY A 192 11.63 -32.20 6.55
N PHE A 193 11.75 -31.47 5.46
CA PHE A 193 12.05 -30.03 5.46
C PHE A 193 10.78 -29.21 5.38
N LEU A 194 10.70 -28.19 6.24
CA LEU A 194 9.67 -27.13 6.17
C LEU A 194 10.18 -25.99 5.28
N LEU A 195 9.45 -25.73 4.22
CA LEU A 195 9.75 -24.69 3.24
C LEU A 195 8.70 -23.60 3.34
N TYR A 196 9.10 -22.35 3.58
CA TYR A 196 8.24 -21.18 3.69
C TYR A 196 8.99 -19.92 3.26
N HIS A 197 8.24 -18.83 2.97
CA HIS A 197 8.83 -17.64 2.35
C HIS A 197 9.69 -16.82 3.32
N ALA A 198 9.16 -16.35 4.43
CA ALA A 198 9.87 -15.41 5.31
C ALA A 198 9.91 -15.85 6.76
N ALA A 199 8.74 -15.94 7.41
CA ALA A 199 8.61 -16.27 8.83
C ALA A 199 7.26 -16.94 9.08
N ILE A 200 7.23 -17.81 10.08
CA ILE A 200 6.01 -18.34 10.66
C ILE A 200 5.88 -17.67 12.03
N PRO A 201 4.82 -16.90 12.29
CA PRO A 201 4.61 -16.31 13.61
C PRO A 201 4.37 -17.43 14.62
N LEU A 202 5.08 -17.35 15.73
CA LEU A 202 4.94 -18.26 16.87
C LEU A 202 4.51 -17.46 18.10
N ASN A 203 3.85 -18.13 19.02
CA ASN A 203 3.64 -17.62 20.37
C ASN A 203 4.97 -17.50 21.12
N GLU A 204 5.01 -16.78 22.27
CA GLU A 204 6.23 -16.60 23.06
C GLU A 204 6.84 -17.91 23.55
N ASP A 205 6.02 -18.95 23.73
CA ASP A 205 6.44 -20.30 24.14
C ASP A 205 6.93 -21.17 22.95
N GLY A 206 6.93 -20.62 21.73
CA GLY A 206 7.33 -21.31 20.50
C GLY A 206 6.26 -22.20 19.88
N SER A 207 5.03 -22.20 20.40
CA SER A 207 3.90 -22.87 19.76
C SER A 207 3.34 -22.07 18.56
N LEU A 208 2.59 -22.78 17.68
CA LEU A 208 1.86 -22.15 16.55
C LEU A 208 0.54 -21.54 17.02
#